data_2ccd403564a65f668c7b5730c7c326ee
#
_entry.id   2ccd403564a65f668c7b5730c7c326ee
#
_cell.length_a   1.000
_cell.length_b   1.000
_cell.length_c   1.000
_cell.angle_alpha   90.00
_cell.angle_beta   90.00
_cell.angle_gamma   90.00
#
_symmetry.space_group_name_H-M   'P 1'
#
loop_
_entity.id
_entity.type
_entity.pdbx_description
1 polymer ?
#
loop_
_entity_poly.entity_id
_entity_poly.type
_entity_poly.pdbx_seq_one_letter_code
_entity_poly.pdbx_strand_id
1 'polypeptide(L)'
;MNLSFFIAKRIYSDKGDKRKVSRPAIHIATAGVAIGLCVMILTVSVVLGFKHTIRDKIIGFGSHIQVENFLTMQSSDPYPICIDDSVMKVLRGIDGVKQVERFALTQGILKTDQDFLGMSFKGVGPEYDLSFIKSNLKSGSVPSFSDSANKGNLLISSATADKMNLKAGDKVFAYFISDNGVKVRKFTVKGIYQTNMSQFDNSLCFTDLYTARKLNSWDGELCTGAEISVGDLEQINMVADRIAGKVNRTSDHEGNVFTSQTIYEAYPQIFSWLSLLDINVWIILALMICVAGFTMISGLLIIILERTQMIGVLKALGMKGASVRHTFLWFAVFIIGKGMIIGDFLAAAIILLQRTTGFISLDPTNYYVSEAPTEINIPAFVLINAATLFISVLVLVGPSFLISHIHPAKSMRYE
;
A
#
# COMPACT_ATOMS: atom_id res chain seq x y z
N MET A 1 -29.04 38.03 0.95
CA MET A 1 -29.27 36.64 1.49
C MET A 1 -30.08 35.90 0.45
N ASN A 2 -29.62 34.75 -0.04
CA ASN A 2 -30.30 34.00 -1.09
C ASN A 2 -31.57 33.36 -0.50
N LEU A 3 -32.77 33.76 -0.94
CA LEU A 3 -34.05 33.31 -0.38
C LEU A 3 -34.18 31.78 -0.38
N SER A 4 -33.68 31.12 -1.45
CA SER A 4 -33.71 29.68 -1.56
C SER A 4 -32.88 28.98 -0.45
N PHE A 5 -31.73 29.53 -0.09
CA PHE A 5 -30.89 29.04 1.01
C PHE A 5 -31.58 29.23 2.37
N PHE A 6 -32.19 30.39 2.60
CA PHE A 6 -32.92 30.67 3.85
C PHE A 6 -34.06 29.67 4.08
N ILE A 7 -34.89 29.47 3.03
CA ILE A 7 -36.01 28.53 3.08
C ILE A 7 -35.49 27.08 3.32
N ALA A 8 -34.44 26.67 2.60
CA ALA A 8 -33.84 25.33 2.77
C ALA A 8 -33.36 25.10 4.21
N LYS A 9 -32.66 26.07 4.80
CA LYS A 9 -32.19 25.99 6.17
C LYS A 9 -33.34 25.89 7.16
N ARG A 10 -34.43 26.64 6.94
CA ARG A 10 -35.61 26.60 7.81
C ARG A 10 -36.35 25.27 7.70
N ILE A 11 -36.49 24.71 6.52
CA ILE A 11 -37.09 23.38 6.29
C ILE A 11 -36.26 22.30 6.99
N TYR A 12 -34.93 22.38 6.89
CA TYR A 12 -34.02 21.44 7.54
C TYR A 12 -34.06 21.50 9.06
N SER A 13 -34.20 22.72 9.62
CA SER A 13 -34.24 22.99 11.06
C SER A 13 -35.63 22.85 11.70
N ASP A 14 -36.68 22.64 10.89
CA ASP A 14 -38.05 22.53 11.36
C ASP A 14 -38.25 21.28 12.21
N LYS A 15 -38.46 21.48 13.51
CA LYS A 15 -38.72 20.43 14.52
C LYS A 15 -40.19 19.96 14.56
N GLY A 16 -41.01 20.31 13.53
CA GLY A 16 -42.41 19.99 13.46
C GLY A 16 -42.76 18.51 13.68
N ASP A 17 -44.03 18.22 13.80
CA ASP A 17 -44.67 16.98 14.30
C ASP A 17 -43.88 15.67 14.03
N LYS A 18 -43.64 14.89 15.10
CA LYS A 18 -42.85 13.63 15.08
C LYS A 18 -43.44 12.52 14.20
N ARG A 19 -44.67 12.69 13.72
CA ARG A 19 -45.41 11.72 12.91
C ARG A 19 -45.24 11.84 11.38
N LYS A 20 -44.45 12.82 10.91
CA LYS A 20 -44.24 13.02 9.46
C LYS A 20 -43.19 12.04 8.90
N VAL A 21 -43.50 11.45 7.74
CA VAL A 21 -42.69 10.45 7.01
C VAL A 21 -41.35 10.98 6.58
N SER A 22 -41.18 12.31 6.44
CA SER A 22 -39.93 12.95 5.96
C SER A 22 -38.73 12.74 6.88
N ARG A 23 -38.90 12.58 8.18
CA ARG A 23 -37.80 12.34 9.09
C ARG A 23 -37.08 10.99 8.89
N PRO A 24 -37.82 9.85 8.85
CA PRO A 24 -37.19 8.58 8.49
C PRO A 24 -36.46 8.63 7.16
N ALA A 25 -37.05 9.28 6.12
CA ALA A 25 -36.42 9.41 4.82
C ALA A 25 -35.10 10.23 4.87
N ILE A 26 -35.06 11.33 5.64
CA ILE A 26 -33.84 12.12 5.87
C ILE A 26 -32.78 11.28 6.58
N HIS A 27 -33.15 10.50 7.61
CA HIS A 27 -32.22 9.64 8.33
C HIS A 27 -31.66 8.54 7.45
N ILE A 28 -32.49 7.90 6.63
CA ILE A 28 -32.07 6.86 5.66
C ILE A 28 -31.09 7.47 4.64
N ALA A 29 -31.45 8.62 4.06
CA ALA A 29 -30.58 9.31 3.10
C ALA A 29 -29.23 9.72 3.73
N THR A 30 -29.26 10.29 4.94
CA THR A 30 -28.03 10.66 5.68
C THR A 30 -27.18 9.43 5.98
N ALA A 31 -27.81 8.32 6.44
CA ALA A 31 -27.11 7.08 6.75
C ALA A 31 -26.50 6.45 5.47
N GLY A 32 -27.22 6.47 4.35
CA GLY A 32 -26.71 5.97 3.08
C GLY A 32 -25.44 6.71 2.62
N VAL A 33 -25.45 8.04 2.71
CA VAL A 33 -24.25 8.85 2.39
C VAL A 33 -23.13 8.56 3.39
N ALA A 34 -23.44 8.49 4.69
CA ALA A 34 -22.44 8.25 5.73
C ALA A 34 -21.76 6.87 5.56
N ILE A 35 -22.53 5.82 5.35
CA ILE A 35 -22.02 4.46 5.13
C ILE A 35 -21.22 4.41 3.83
N GLY A 36 -21.77 4.96 2.74
CA GLY A 36 -21.09 4.98 1.45
C GLY A 36 -19.73 5.67 1.50
N LEU A 37 -19.67 6.85 2.11
CA LEU A 37 -18.41 7.59 2.27
C LEU A 37 -17.44 6.87 3.21
N CYS A 38 -17.94 6.32 4.33
CA CYS A 38 -17.12 5.54 5.26
C CYS A 38 -16.45 4.36 4.54
N VAL A 39 -17.21 3.58 3.77
CA VAL A 39 -16.68 2.44 3.00
C VAL A 39 -15.67 2.90 1.96
N MET A 40 -15.92 4.00 1.23
CA MET A 40 -14.96 4.53 0.25
C MET A 40 -13.63 4.93 0.89
N ILE A 41 -13.67 5.63 2.01
CA ILE A 41 -12.46 6.04 2.76
C ILE A 41 -11.70 4.81 3.28
N LEU A 42 -12.42 3.85 3.89
CA LEU A 42 -11.80 2.61 4.39
C LEU A 42 -11.15 1.81 3.27
N THR A 43 -11.82 1.66 2.13
CA THR A 43 -11.28 0.94 0.97
C THR A 43 -9.97 1.55 0.50
N VAL A 44 -9.94 2.87 0.30
CA VAL A 44 -8.73 3.57 -0.14
C VAL A 44 -7.63 3.50 0.92
N SER A 45 -7.97 3.69 2.19
CA SER A 45 -7.03 3.61 3.31
C SER A 45 -6.35 2.24 3.42
N VAL A 46 -7.13 1.16 3.31
CA VAL A 46 -6.61 -0.22 3.37
C VAL A 46 -5.73 -0.51 2.16
N VAL A 47 -6.17 -0.18 0.94
CA VAL A 47 -5.39 -0.49 -0.27
C VAL A 47 -4.09 0.30 -0.33
N LEU A 48 -4.10 1.57 0.01
CA LEU A 48 -2.85 2.36 0.09
C LEU A 48 -1.93 1.80 1.18
N GLY A 49 -2.46 1.45 2.35
CA GLY A 49 -1.70 0.81 3.41
C GLY A 49 -1.05 -0.50 2.97
N PHE A 50 -1.79 -1.36 2.26
CA PHE A 50 -1.25 -2.60 1.68
C PHE A 50 -0.11 -2.34 0.70
N LYS A 51 -0.35 -1.46 -0.27
CA LYS A 51 0.64 -1.15 -1.32
C LYS A 51 1.93 -0.62 -0.72
N HIS A 52 1.85 0.32 0.21
CA HIS A 52 3.03 0.90 0.86
C HIS A 52 3.73 -0.14 1.73
N THR A 53 3.00 -0.85 2.59
CA THR A 53 3.61 -1.85 3.49
C THR A 53 4.33 -2.95 2.73
N ILE A 54 3.71 -3.51 1.68
CA ILE A 54 4.33 -4.60 0.92
C ILE A 54 5.52 -4.09 0.12
N ARG A 55 5.38 -2.94 -0.56
CA ARG A 55 6.49 -2.31 -1.27
C ARG A 55 7.69 -2.05 -0.35
N ASP A 56 7.46 -1.45 0.81
CA ASP A 56 8.52 -1.12 1.76
C ASP A 56 9.22 -2.38 2.30
N LYS A 57 8.47 -3.46 2.49
CA LYS A 57 9.05 -4.76 2.87
C LYS A 57 9.95 -5.35 1.77
N ILE A 58 9.52 -5.30 0.51
CA ILE A 58 10.33 -5.81 -0.60
C ILE A 58 11.60 -4.97 -0.76
N ILE A 59 11.48 -3.65 -0.68
CA ILE A 59 12.62 -2.72 -0.70
C ILE A 59 13.60 -3.02 0.45
N GLY A 60 13.08 -3.35 1.63
CA GLY A 60 13.89 -3.71 2.79
C GLY A 60 14.74 -4.97 2.63
N PHE A 61 14.39 -5.86 1.67
CA PHE A 61 15.18 -7.05 1.34
C PHE A 61 16.13 -6.85 0.15
N GLY A 62 15.80 -5.99 -0.81
CA GLY A 62 16.50 -5.92 -2.09
C GLY A 62 16.71 -4.50 -2.64
N SER A 63 16.46 -3.46 -1.85
CA SER A 63 16.59 -2.06 -2.26
C SER A 63 15.65 -1.68 -3.45
N HIS A 64 15.89 -0.55 -4.12
CA HIS A 64 15.02 -0.01 -5.16
C HIS A 64 15.43 -0.46 -6.58
N ILE A 65 16.73 -0.55 -6.83
CA ILE A 65 17.32 -0.93 -8.11
C ILE A 65 18.49 -1.86 -7.81
N GLN A 66 18.64 -2.91 -8.60
CA GLN A 66 19.76 -3.84 -8.52
C GLN A 66 20.58 -3.75 -9.81
N VAL A 67 21.89 -3.78 -9.66
CA VAL A 67 22.87 -3.87 -10.76
C VAL A 67 23.60 -5.17 -10.60
N GLU A 68 23.50 -6.05 -11.59
CA GLU A 68 23.99 -7.42 -11.54
C GLU A 68 24.62 -7.83 -12.88
N ASN A 69 25.17 -9.05 -12.93
CA ASN A 69 25.59 -9.66 -14.17
C ASN A 69 24.38 -9.99 -15.05
N PHE A 70 24.46 -9.69 -16.34
CA PHE A 70 23.39 -9.99 -17.31
C PHE A 70 22.96 -11.47 -17.30
N LEU A 71 23.90 -12.39 -17.07
CA LEU A 71 23.61 -13.82 -16.99
C LEU A 71 22.79 -14.20 -15.75
N THR A 72 22.92 -13.47 -14.64
CA THR A 72 22.12 -13.70 -13.42
C THR A 72 20.62 -13.53 -13.69
N MET A 73 20.23 -12.60 -14.57
CA MET A 73 18.81 -12.44 -14.95
C MET A 73 18.24 -13.63 -15.72
N GLN A 74 19.09 -14.43 -16.37
CA GLN A 74 18.67 -15.56 -17.19
C GLN A 74 18.80 -16.90 -16.48
N SER A 75 19.40 -16.92 -15.31
CA SER A 75 19.69 -18.12 -14.52
C SER A 75 19.18 -17.99 -13.10
N SER A 76 18.94 -19.12 -12.45
CA SER A 76 18.70 -19.18 -11.01
C SER A 76 19.98 -19.09 -10.18
N ASP A 77 21.13 -19.25 -10.82
CA ASP A 77 22.43 -19.18 -10.16
C ASP A 77 23.01 -17.76 -10.24
N PRO A 78 23.61 -17.25 -9.16
CA PRO A 78 24.25 -15.96 -9.16
C PRO A 78 25.58 -16.01 -9.92
N TYR A 79 25.71 -15.21 -10.97
CA TYR A 79 26.97 -15.03 -11.70
C TYR A 79 27.76 -13.86 -11.10
N PRO A 80 29.10 -13.99 -11.01
CA PRO A 80 29.95 -12.92 -10.47
C PRO A 80 29.98 -11.70 -11.38
N ILE A 81 30.15 -10.55 -10.76
CA ILE A 81 30.49 -9.31 -11.42
C ILE A 81 31.41 -8.49 -10.53
N CYS A 82 32.42 -7.82 -11.15
CA CYS A 82 33.33 -6.99 -10.41
C CYS A 82 32.73 -5.60 -10.16
N ILE A 83 32.45 -5.27 -8.90
CA ILE A 83 31.99 -3.94 -8.47
C ILE A 83 33.08 -3.31 -7.62
N ASP A 84 34.06 -2.74 -8.32
CA ASP A 84 35.16 -2.04 -7.72
C ASP A 84 34.78 -0.63 -7.23
N ASP A 85 35.69 0.05 -6.60
CA ASP A 85 35.48 1.42 -6.11
C ASP A 85 35.18 2.41 -7.24
N SER A 86 35.67 2.15 -8.48
CA SER A 86 35.36 2.96 -9.65
C SER A 86 33.91 2.87 -10.04
N VAL A 87 33.36 1.65 -10.16
CA VAL A 87 31.94 1.39 -10.43
C VAL A 87 31.07 1.97 -9.31
N MET A 88 31.46 1.76 -8.04
CA MET A 88 30.77 2.34 -6.88
C MET A 88 30.71 3.86 -6.95
N LYS A 89 31.79 4.51 -7.35
CA LYS A 89 31.86 5.98 -7.51
C LYS A 89 30.97 6.46 -8.66
N VAL A 90 30.94 5.74 -9.77
CA VAL A 90 30.05 6.04 -10.91
C VAL A 90 28.60 5.95 -10.47
N LEU A 91 28.20 4.85 -9.82
CA LEU A 91 26.84 4.64 -9.35
C LEU A 91 26.41 5.69 -8.31
N ARG A 92 27.27 6.00 -7.32
CA ARG A 92 26.98 7.04 -6.32
C ARG A 92 26.92 8.45 -6.88
N GLY A 93 27.58 8.68 -8.03
CA GLY A 93 27.56 9.97 -8.74
C GLY A 93 26.32 10.19 -9.62
N ILE A 94 25.39 9.25 -9.67
CA ILE A 94 24.14 9.39 -10.43
C ILE A 94 23.14 10.17 -9.59
N ASP A 95 22.58 11.23 -10.17
CA ASP A 95 21.59 12.07 -9.51
C ASP A 95 20.32 11.27 -9.17
N GLY A 96 19.88 11.36 -7.91
CA GLY A 96 18.78 10.59 -7.34
C GLY A 96 19.20 9.32 -6.59
N VAL A 97 20.46 8.87 -6.72
CA VAL A 97 21.01 7.76 -5.92
C VAL A 97 21.33 8.24 -4.51
N LYS A 98 20.81 7.55 -3.50
CA LYS A 98 21.06 7.82 -2.09
C LYS A 98 22.17 6.97 -1.53
N GLN A 99 22.17 5.68 -1.83
CA GLN A 99 23.12 4.72 -1.30
C GLN A 99 23.36 3.60 -2.31
N VAL A 100 24.57 3.06 -2.33
CA VAL A 100 24.95 1.91 -3.16
C VAL A 100 25.67 0.92 -2.27
N GLU A 101 25.22 -0.33 -2.27
CA GLU A 101 25.61 -1.39 -1.35
C GLU A 101 25.92 -2.67 -2.12
N ARG A 102 27.09 -3.28 -1.88
CA ARG A 102 27.46 -4.55 -2.51
C ARG A 102 26.84 -5.72 -1.77
N PHE A 103 26.45 -6.74 -2.51
CA PHE A 103 25.99 -8.01 -1.95
C PHE A 103 26.50 -9.21 -2.75
N ALA A 104 26.58 -10.34 -2.09
CA ALA A 104 26.87 -11.61 -2.73
C ALA A 104 25.86 -12.65 -2.29
N LEU A 105 25.22 -13.32 -3.26
CA LEU A 105 24.33 -14.46 -3.01
C LEU A 105 25.11 -15.76 -3.17
N THR A 106 24.83 -16.70 -2.29
CA THR A 106 25.30 -18.09 -2.43
C THR A 106 24.21 -19.04 -1.99
N GLN A 107 24.04 -20.11 -2.71
CA GLN A 107 23.05 -21.13 -2.37
C GLN A 107 23.68 -22.22 -1.53
N GLY A 108 22.98 -22.63 -0.46
CA GLY A 108 23.47 -23.68 0.43
C GLY A 108 22.34 -24.37 1.16
N ILE A 109 22.69 -25.43 1.87
CA ILE A 109 21.77 -26.25 2.64
C ILE A 109 22.14 -26.10 4.11
N LEU A 110 21.26 -25.49 4.89
CA LEU A 110 21.35 -25.53 6.34
C LEU A 110 21.03 -26.94 6.82
N LYS A 111 21.82 -27.47 7.75
CA LYS A 111 21.62 -28.80 8.31
C LYS A 111 21.75 -28.77 9.82
N THR A 112 20.74 -29.32 10.48
CA THR A 112 20.73 -29.70 11.89
C THR A 112 20.79 -31.25 12.02
N ASP A 113 20.79 -31.76 13.23
CA ASP A 113 20.74 -33.20 13.47
C ASP A 113 19.42 -33.85 13.01
N GLN A 114 18.35 -33.06 12.90
CA GLN A 114 16.99 -33.54 12.62
C GLN A 114 16.51 -33.20 11.20
N ASP A 115 16.93 -32.03 10.65
CA ASP A 115 16.38 -31.47 9.41
C ASP A 115 17.44 -30.83 8.53
N PHE A 116 17.07 -30.63 7.26
CA PHE A 116 17.84 -29.86 6.29
C PHE A 116 16.94 -28.91 5.49
N LEU A 117 17.45 -27.71 5.16
CA LEU A 117 16.71 -26.67 4.45
C LEU A 117 17.61 -25.95 3.45
N GLY A 118 17.20 -25.94 2.15
CA GLY A 118 17.86 -25.12 1.13
C GLY A 118 17.59 -23.63 1.36
N MET A 119 18.67 -22.83 1.35
CA MET A 119 18.64 -21.39 1.65
C MET A 119 19.56 -20.62 0.74
N SER A 120 19.17 -19.38 0.42
CA SER A 120 20.04 -18.38 -0.16
C SER A 120 20.71 -17.58 0.97
N PHE A 121 22.03 -17.54 0.96
CA PHE A 121 22.84 -16.76 1.91
C PHE A 121 23.19 -15.44 1.24
N LYS A 122 22.64 -14.34 1.73
CA LYS A 122 22.99 -12.99 1.30
C LYS A 122 24.11 -12.45 2.15
N GLY A 123 25.29 -12.40 1.56
CA GLY A 123 26.45 -11.78 2.17
C GLY A 123 26.42 -10.26 1.96
N VAL A 124 26.51 -9.52 3.04
CA VAL A 124 26.45 -8.04 3.03
C VAL A 124 27.66 -7.44 3.71
N GLY A 125 28.10 -6.28 3.22
CA GLY A 125 29.23 -5.53 3.74
C GLY A 125 28.86 -4.61 4.90
N PRO A 126 29.86 -3.92 5.48
CA PRO A 126 29.66 -2.96 6.57
C PRO A 126 28.84 -1.72 6.13
N GLU A 127 28.82 -1.44 4.83
CA GLU A 127 28.06 -0.35 4.22
C GLU A 127 26.56 -0.66 4.10
N TYR A 128 26.16 -1.91 4.29
CA TYR A 128 24.78 -2.37 4.04
C TYR A 128 23.82 -1.90 5.13
N ASP A 129 22.69 -1.31 4.72
CA ASP A 129 21.65 -0.86 5.64
C ASP A 129 20.76 -2.02 6.11
N LEU A 130 21.00 -2.48 7.32
CA LEU A 130 20.22 -3.51 8.00
C LEU A 130 19.11 -2.95 8.89
N SER A 131 18.74 -1.67 8.76
CA SER A 131 17.73 -1.03 9.60
C SER A 131 16.37 -1.73 9.49
N PHE A 132 15.99 -2.20 8.29
CA PHE A 132 14.79 -2.98 8.07
C PHE A 132 14.80 -4.31 8.85
N ILE A 133 15.89 -5.07 8.77
CA ILE A 133 16.04 -6.33 9.53
C ILE A 133 16.08 -6.05 11.04
N LYS A 134 16.74 -4.97 11.46
CA LYS A 134 16.81 -4.55 12.85
C LYS A 134 15.45 -4.17 13.43
N SER A 135 14.62 -3.49 12.66
CA SER A 135 13.26 -3.13 13.09
C SER A 135 12.31 -4.34 13.17
N ASN A 136 12.63 -5.42 12.46
CA ASN A 136 11.88 -6.68 12.45
C ASN A 136 12.54 -7.79 13.27
N LEU A 137 13.51 -7.45 14.14
CA LEU A 137 14.21 -8.43 14.97
C LEU A 137 13.30 -8.95 16.07
N LYS A 138 13.17 -10.29 16.15
CA LYS A 138 12.37 -10.99 17.17
C LYS A 138 13.21 -11.42 18.38
N SER A 139 14.45 -11.90 18.13
CA SER A 139 15.36 -12.31 19.19
C SER A 139 16.82 -12.19 18.77
N GLY A 140 17.73 -12.08 19.74
CA GLY A 140 19.16 -11.94 19.47
C GLY A 140 19.58 -10.50 19.14
N SER A 141 20.57 -10.33 18.29
CA SER A 141 21.10 -9.04 17.85
C SER A 141 21.54 -9.07 16.39
N VAL A 142 21.45 -7.94 15.70
CA VAL A 142 22.00 -7.80 14.35
C VAL A 142 23.52 -7.57 14.48
N PRO A 143 24.35 -8.47 13.94
CA PRO A 143 25.80 -8.27 13.97
C PRO A 143 26.21 -7.13 13.01
N SER A 144 27.29 -6.45 13.33
CA SER A 144 27.97 -5.62 12.33
C SER A 144 28.80 -6.55 11.44
N PHE A 145 28.43 -6.63 10.17
CA PHE A 145 29.17 -7.43 9.19
C PHE A 145 30.42 -6.68 8.74
N SER A 146 31.49 -6.74 9.53
CA SER A 146 32.80 -6.22 9.17
C SER A 146 33.74 -7.36 8.77
N ASP A 147 34.63 -7.11 7.80
CA ASP A 147 35.39 -8.11 7.07
C ASP A 147 36.28 -9.05 7.91
N SER A 148 36.52 -8.78 9.18
CA SER A 148 37.48 -9.56 9.97
C SER A 148 36.94 -10.12 11.28
N ALA A 149 35.96 -9.49 11.92
CA ALA A 149 35.59 -9.82 13.31
C ALA A 149 34.35 -10.73 13.46
N ASN A 150 33.49 -10.83 12.43
CA ASN A 150 32.18 -11.51 12.54
C ASN A 150 32.01 -12.68 11.56
N LYS A 151 33.08 -13.33 11.18
CA LYS A 151 33.05 -14.48 10.26
C LYS A 151 32.17 -15.58 10.79
N GLY A 152 31.17 -15.99 10.00
CA GLY A 152 30.26 -17.08 10.35
C GLY A 152 29.08 -16.67 11.25
N ASN A 153 28.78 -15.37 11.37
CA ASN A 153 27.52 -14.93 11.96
C ASN A 153 26.38 -15.06 10.95
N LEU A 154 25.23 -15.50 11.43
CA LEU A 154 24.06 -15.74 10.61
C LEU A 154 22.85 -15.06 11.22
N LEU A 155 22.05 -14.36 10.37
CA LEU A 155 20.71 -13.93 10.69
C LEU A 155 19.73 -14.79 9.90
N ILE A 156 18.77 -15.38 10.59
CA ILE A 156 17.73 -16.22 9.99
C ILE A 156 16.35 -15.67 10.31
N SER A 157 15.36 -16.06 9.51
CA SER A 157 13.97 -15.73 9.82
C SER A 157 13.41 -16.60 10.93
N SER A 158 12.31 -16.16 11.56
CA SER A 158 11.59 -17.01 12.54
C SER A 158 11.01 -18.26 11.87
N ALA A 159 10.58 -18.19 10.62
CA ALA A 159 10.08 -19.34 9.87
C ALA A 159 11.17 -20.42 9.71
N THR A 160 12.40 -20.02 9.38
CA THR A 160 13.55 -20.90 9.31
C THR A 160 13.93 -21.43 10.70
N ALA A 161 13.96 -20.55 11.72
CA ALA A 161 14.28 -20.94 13.10
C ALA A 161 13.30 -21.99 13.65
N ASP A 162 12.01 -21.80 13.41
CA ASP A 162 10.97 -22.73 13.86
C ASP A 162 11.06 -24.09 13.13
N LYS A 163 11.28 -24.08 11.79
CA LYS A 163 11.47 -25.32 11.01
C LYS A 163 12.69 -26.11 11.44
N MET A 164 13.79 -25.44 11.72
CA MET A 164 15.07 -26.06 12.04
C MET A 164 15.31 -26.21 13.55
N ASN A 165 14.33 -25.80 14.38
CA ASN A 165 14.41 -25.77 15.84
C ASN A 165 15.67 -25.06 16.38
N LEU A 166 15.97 -23.89 15.81
CA LEU A 166 17.15 -23.07 16.11
C LEU A 166 16.78 -21.87 16.99
N LYS A 167 17.67 -21.50 17.90
CA LYS A 167 17.58 -20.30 18.75
C LYS A 167 18.77 -19.38 18.51
N ALA A 168 18.62 -18.12 18.90
CA ALA A 168 19.74 -17.20 18.90
C ALA A 168 20.85 -17.70 19.81
N GLY A 169 22.09 -17.77 19.30
CA GLY A 169 23.26 -18.35 19.94
C GLY A 169 23.61 -19.77 19.48
N ASP A 170 22.70 -20.48 18.83
CA ASP A 170 22.94 -21.84 18.36
C ASP A 170 23.93 -21.86 17.20
N LYS A 171 24.59 -23.02 17.05
CA LYS A 171 25.53 -23.29 15.98
C LYS A 171 24.90 -24.24 14.97
N VAL A 172 24.97 -23.89 13.68
CA VAL A 172 24.39 -24.67 12.57
C VAL A 172 25.46 -24.87 11.49
N PHE A 173 25.42 -26.01 10.83
CA PHE A 173 26.26 -26.30 9.67
C PHE A 173 25.51 -25.95 8.38
N ALA A 174 26.22 -25.39 7.43
CA ALA A 174 25.72 -25.17 6.07
C ALA A 174 26.67 -25.84 5.07
N TYR A 175 26.07 -26.47 4.07
CA TYR A 175 26.72 -27.19 3.00
C TYR A 175 26.51 -26.43 1.70
N PHE A 176 27.60 -26.12 1.01
CA PHE A 176 27.61 -25.40 -0.25
C PHE A 176 28.21 -26.30 -1.31
N ILE A 177 27.45 -26.52 -2.37
CA ILE A 177 27.87 -27.36 -3.50
C ILE A 177 28.47 -26.44 -4.56
N SER A 178 29.69 -26.69 -4.94
CA SER A 178 30.39 -25.99 -6.01
C SER A 178 31.10 -26.98 -6.93
N ASP A 179 31.54 -26.55 -8.11
CA ASP A 179 32.28 -27.38 -9.06
C ASP A 179 33.53 -28.04 -8.45
N ASN A 180 34.11 -27.39 -7.43
CA ASN A 180 35.28 -27.88 -6.70
C ASN A 180 34.93 -28.80 -5.49
N GLY A 181 33.69 -29.26 -5.40
CA GLY A 181 33.21 -30.13 -4.33
C GLY A 181 32.30 -29.43 -3.30
N VAL A 182 32.09 -30.13 -2.17
CA VAL A 182 31.21 -29.62 -1.11
C VAL A 182 32.02 -28.87 -0.06
N LYS A 183 31.67 -27.60 0.14
CA LYS A 183 32.24 -26.78 1.21
C LYS A 183 31.30 -26.79 2.41
N VAL A 184 31.83 -27.10 3.59
CA VAL A 184 31.07 -27.10 4.86
C VAL A 184 31.51 -25.91 5.70
N ARG A 185 30.54 -25.16 6.21
CA ARG A 185 30.79 -24.04 7.12
C ARG A 185 29.91 -24.12 8.35
N LYS A 186 30.49 -23.75 9.47
CA LYS A 186 29.80 -23.63 10.74
C LYS A 186 29.42 -22.18 10.96
N PHE A 187 28.13 -21.94 11.18
CA PHE A 187 27.59 -20.61 11.47
C PHE A 187 27.06 -20.54 12.90
N THR A 188 27.01 -19.32 13.45
CA THR A 188 26.35 -19.03 14.71
C THR A 188 25.15 -18.11 14.44
N VAL A 189 23.96 -18.52 14.82
CA VAL A 189 22.75 -17.72 14.71
C VAL A 189 22.83 -16.55 15.69
N LYS A 190 23.02 -15.33 15.20
CA LYS A 190 23.13 -14.14 16.05
C LYS A 190 21.80 -13.45 16.29
N GLY A 191 20.90 -13.52 15.33
CA GLY A 191 19.57 -12.95 15.45
C GLY A 191 18.56 -13.69 14.61
N ILE A 192 17.31 -13.56 15.04
CA ILE A 192 16.14 -14.12 14.37
C ILE A 192 15.20 -12.96 14.09
N TYR A 193 14.87 -12.74 12.81
CA TYR A 193 13.96 -11.70 12.35
C TYR A 193 12.63 -12.29 11.88
N GLN A 194 11.59 -11.45 11.82
CA GLN A 194 10.27 -11.84 11.31
C GLN A 194 9.67 -10.70 10.53
N THR A 195 9.57 -10.86 9.20
CA THR A 195 9.00 -9.84 8.32
C THR A 195 7.62 -10.18 7.83
N ASN A 196 7.20 -11.43 7.98
CA ASN A 196 5.96 -11.99 7.43
C ASN A 196 5.92 -11.98 5.88
N MET A 197 7.07 -11.88 5.23
CA MET A 197 7.23 -12.07 3.79
C MET A 197 7.67 -13.51 3.52
N SER A 198 6.72 -14.41 3.38
CA SER A 198 6.96 -15.86 3.29
C SER A 198 7.98 -16.23 2.21
N GLN A 199 8.00 -15.50 1.09
CA GLN A 199 8.95 -15.73 -0.01
C GLN A 199 10.40 -15.52 0.44
N PHE A 200 10.68 -14.49 1.24
CA PHE A 200 12.03 -14.20 1.75
C PHE A 200 12.30 -14.93 3.08
N ASP A 201 11.33 -14.93 3.99
CA ASP A 201 11.49 -15.55 5.30
C ASP A 201 11.77 -17.07 5.22
N ASN A 202 11.29 -17.74 4.17
CA ASN A 202 11.52 -19.19 3.98
C ASN A 202 12.80 -19.53 3.21
N SER A 203 13.45 -18.57 2.55
CA SER A 203 14.52 -18.85 1.59
C SER A 203 15.78 -18.02 1.79
N LEU A 204 15.73 -16.91 2.56
CA LEU A 204 16.85 -15.98 2.68
C LEU A 204 17.39 -15.92 4.10
N CYS A 205 18.73 -15.93 4.22
CA CYS A 205 19.44 -15.61 5.44
C CYS A 205 20.60 -14.64 5.16
N PHE A 206 21.04 -13.88 6.17
CA PHE A 206 22.09 -12.89 6.01
C PHE A 206 23.38 -13.32 6.70
N THR A 207 24.49 -13.11 6.02
CA THR A 207 25.85 -13.34 6.51
C THR A 207 26.79 -12.22 6.07
N ASP A 208 28.06 -12.30 6.39
CA ASP A 208 29.05 -11.33 5.92
C ASP A 208 29.46 -11.55 4.46
N LEU A 209 29.73 -10.44 3.74
CA LEU A 209 30.09 -10.42 2.32
C LEU A 209 31.35 -11.27 2.04
N TYR A 210 32.36 -11.19 2.92
CA TYR A 210 33.59 -11.97 2.78
C TYR A 210 33.33 -13.48 2.81
N THR A 211 32.47 -13.94 3.72
CA THR A 211 32.10 -15.36 3.79
C THR A 211 31.39 -15.82 2.54
N ALA A 212 30.41 -15.05 2.05
CA ALA A 212 29.67 -15.38 0.83
C ALA A 212 30.59 -15.45 -0.41
N ARG A 213 31.48 -14.49 -0.57
CA ARG A 213 32.49 -14.48 -1.66
C ARG A 213 33.37 -15.74 -1.61
N LYS A 214 33.89 -16.08 -0.44
CA LYS A 214 34.74 -17.29 -0.26
C LYS A 214 33.98 -18.60 -0.54
N LEU A 215 32.70 -18.64 -0.21
CA LEU A 215 31.86 -19.81 -0.49
C LEU A 215 31.70 -20.02 -1.99
N ASN A 216 31.49 -18.94 -2.73
CA ASN A 216 31.42 -18.96 -4.19
C ASN A 216 32.80 -19.13 -4.88
N SER A 217 33.90 -19.14 -4.12
CA SER A 217 35.28 -19.12 -4.67
C SER A 217 35.57 -17.85 -5.47
N TRP A 218 34.99 -16.73 -5.08
CA TRP A 218 35.21 -15.42 -5.69
C TRP A 218 36.31 -14.66 -4.97
N ASP A 219 37.28 -14.19 -5.73
CA ASP A 219 38.41 -13.43 -5.21
C ASP A 219 38.21 -11.93 -5.52
N GLY A 220 38.96 -11.09 -4.82
CA GLY A 220 38.99 -9.64 -5.04
C GLY A 220 37.65 -8.97 -4.73
N GLU A 221 37.14 -8.18 -5.68
CA GLU A 221 35.90 -7.38 -5.55
C GLU A 221 34.69 -7.99 -6.29
N LEU A 222 34.80 -9.27 -6.64
CA LEU A 222 33.68 -10.02 -7.22
C LEU A 222 32.54 -10.14 -6.23
N CYS A 223 31.34 -9.90 -6.71
CA CYS A 223 30.09 -10.03 -5.95
C CYS A 223 28.95 -10.42 -6.89
N THR A 224 27.75 -10.66 -6.38
CA THR A 224 26.57 -10.89 -7.24
C THR A 224 26.12 -9.59 -7.87
N GLY A 225 26.20 -8.48 -7.13
CA GLY A 225 25.75 -7.20 -7.61
C GLY A 225 25.83 -6.09 -6.58
N ALA A 226 25.24 -4.94 -6.95
CA ALA A 226 25.01 -3.81 -6.06
C ALA A 226 23.53 -3.48 -5.98
N GLU A 227 23.09 -3.18 -4.78
CA GLU A 227 21.77 -2.67 -4.47
C GLU A 227 21.83 -1.16 -4.32
N ILE A 228 20.86 -0.49 -4.92
CA ILE A 228 20.83 0.98 -5.01
C ILE A 228 19.55 1.49 -4.38
N SER A 229 19.71 2.30 -3.35
CA SER A 229 18.61 3.03 -2.73
C SER A 229 18.44 4.40 -3.40
N VAL A 230 17.19 4.74 -3.72
CA VAL A 230 16.80 6.01 -4.32
C VAL A 230 16.19 6.91 -3.24
N GLY A 231 16.42 8.22 -3.34
CA GLY A 231 15.92 9.18 -2.36
C GLY A 231 14.41 9.40 -2.43
N ASP A 232 13.83 9.31 -3.64
CA ASP A 232 12.40 9.48 -3.90
C ASP A 232 11.87 8.31 -4.72
N LEU A 233 10.87 7.64 -4.16
CA LEU A 233 10.26 6.45 -4.77
C LEU A 233 9.56 6.72 -6.10
N GLU A 234 9.05 7.93 -6.31
CA GLU A 234 8.40 8.31 -7.57
C GLU A 234 9.40 8.44 -8.72
N GLN A 235 10.68 8.61 -8.39
CA GLN A 235 11.76 8.78 -9.36
C GLN A 235 12.50 7.47 -9.70
N ILE A 236 12.08 6.31 -9.16
CA ILE A 236 12.78 5.03 -9.38
C ILE A 236 13.04 4.77 -10.86
N ASN A 237 12.02 4.91 -11.72
CA ASN A 237 12.14 4.64 -13.15
C ASN A 237 13.13 5.61 -13.83
N MET A 238 13.08 6.90 -13.46
CA MET A 238 14.00 7.91 -14.00
C MET A 238 15.45 7.64 -13.58
N VAL A 239 15.66 7.24 -12.32
CA VAL A 239 17.01 6.89 -11.82
C VAL A 239 17.48 5.58 -12.46
N ALA A 240 16.60 4.60 -12.63
CA ALA A 240 16.90 3.34 -13.32
C ALA A 240 17.34 3.59 -14.77
N ASP A 241 16.66 4.47 -15.51
CA ASP A 241 17.05 4.85 -16.87
C ASP A 241 18.43 5.51 -16.91
N ARG A 242 18.75 6.37 -15.93
CA ARG A 242 20.07 6.98 -15.81
C ARG A 242 21.17 5.96 -15.50
N ILE A 243 20.90 4.99 -14.64
CA ILE A 243 21.80 3.88 -14.33
C ILE A 243 21.99 3.03 -15.58
N ALA A 244 20.90 2.64 -16.23
CA ALA A 244 20.94 1.85 -17.46
C ALA A 244 21.77 2.52 -18.56
N GLY A 245 21.61 3.82 -18.75
CA GLY A 245 22.37 4.60 -19.73
C GLY A 245 23.87 4.67 -19.45
N LYS A 246 24.30 4.52 -18.18
CA LYS A 246 25.72 4.62 -17.80
C LYS A 246 26.39 3.25 -17.64
N VAL A 247 25.65 2.24 -17.19
CA VAL A 247 26.23 0.97 -16.73
C VAL A 247 25.78 -0.22 -17.59
N ASN A 248 24.54 -0.25 -18.07
CA ASN A 248 24.07 -1.38 -18.88
C ASN A 248 24.90 -1.52 -20.17
N ARG A 249 25.20 -2.76 -20.53
CA ARG A 249 26.03 -3.14 -21.67
C ARG A 249 27.50 -2.71 -21.58
N THR A 250 27.93 -2.15 -20.46
CA THR A 250 29.36 -2.03 -20.17
C THR A 250 29.84 -3.34 -19.56
N SER A 251 31.13 -3.61 -19.65
CA SER A 251 31.74 -4.83 -19.10
C SER A 251 32.67 -4.46 -17.95
N ASP A 252 32.79 -5.36 -16.99
CA ASP A 252 33.85 -5.30 -16.00
C ASP A 252 35.22 -5.72 -16.59
N HIS A 253 36.26 -5.75 -15.78
CA HIS A 253 37.62 -6.12 -16.18
C HIS A 253 37.74 -7.60 -16.60
N GLU A 254 36.79 -8.45 -16.22
CA GLU A 254 36.74 -9.87 -16.56
C GLU A 254 35.86 -10.14 -17.79
N GLY A 255 35.22 -9.11 -18.36
CA GLY A 255 34.33 -9.21 -19.51
C GLY A 255 32.87 -9.51 -19.18
N ASN A 256 32.49 -9.51 -17.89
CA ASN A 256 31.11 -9.71 -17.47
C ASN A 256 30.29 -8.44 -17.75
N VAL A 257 29.09 -8.60 -18.30
CA VAL A 257 28.24 -7.50 -18.73
C VAL A 257 27.30 -7.08 -17.61
N PHE A 258 27.27 -5.78 -17.30
CA PHE A 258 26.36 -5.19 -16.34
C PHE A 258 24.93 -5.09 -16.90
N THR A 259 23.97 -5.32 -16.04
CA THR A 259 22.56 -5.01 -16.27
C THR A 259 21.94 -4.44 -14.99
N SER A 260 20.96 -3.58 -15.16
CA SER A 260 20.20 -3.03 -14.04
C SER A 260 18.74 -3.40 -14.16
N GLN A 261 18.10 -3.69 -13.06
CA GLN A 261 16.67 -3.94 -12.97
C GLN A 261 16.07 -3.20 -11.76
N THR A 262 14.87 -2.71 -11.95
CA THR A 262 14.07 -2.13 -10.86
C THR A 262 13.46 -3.23 -10.01
N ILE A 263 13.06 -2.89 -8.80
CA ILE A 263 12.31 -3.81 -7.93
C ILE A 263 10.99 -4.27 -8.57
N TYR A 264 10.39 -3.44 -9.44
CA TYR A 264 9.17 -3.78 -10.18
C TYR A 264 9.41 -4.89 -11.20
N GLU A 265 10.58 -4.87 -11.84
CA GLU A 265 11.01 -5.88 -12.81
C GLU A 265 11.53 -7.16 -12.13
N ALA A 266 12.15 -7.03 -10.96
CA ALA A 266 12.63 -8.17 -10.18
C ALA A 266 11.48 -9.00 -9.56
N TYR A 267 10.38 -8.36 -9.16
CA TYR A 267 9.24 -9.01 -8.52
C TYR A 267 7.90 -8.72 -9.21
N PRO A 268 7.77 -8.98 -10.52
CA PRO A 268 6.61 -8.56 -11.32
C PRO A 268 5.30 -9.19 -10.85
N GLN A 269 5.33 -10.39 -10.31
CA GLN A 269 4.13 -11.09 -9.80
C GLN A 269 3.50 -10.35 -8.62
N ILE A 270 4.32 -9.90 -7.66
CA ILE A 270 3.83 -9.18 -6.48
C ILE A 270 3.27 -7.82 -6.88
N PHE A 271 3.98 -7.08 -7.72
CA PHE A 271 3.52 -5.75 -8.15
C PHE A 271 2.30 -5.82 -9.08
N SER A 272 2.19 -6.85 -9.92
CA SER A 272 0.97 -7.12 -10.71
C SER A 272 -0.22 -7.41 -9.81
N TRP A 273 -0.04 -8.23 -8.76
CA TRP A 273 -1.08 -8.47 -7.78
C TRP A 273 -1.49 -7.18 -7.03
N LEU A 274 -0.53 -6.34 -6.63
CA LEU A 274 -0.82 -5.05 -6.02
C LEU A 274 -1.57 -4.10 -6.96
N SER A 275 -1.32 -4.15 -8.28
CA SER A 275 -2.03 -3.32 -9.26
C SER A 275 -3.49 -3.75 -9.44
N LEU A 276 -3.82 -5.03 -9.25
CA LEU A 276 -5.21 -5.50 -9.25
C LEU A 276 -6.04 -4.88 -8.12
N LEU A 277 -5.41 -4.51 -7.00
CA LEU A 277 -6.11 -3.83 -5.92
C LEU A 277 -6.63 -2.45 -6.35
N ASP A 278 -5.94 -1.75 -7.26
CA ASP A 278 -6.40 -0.46 -7.78
C ASP A 278 -7.72 -0.60 -8.56
N ILE A 279 -7.84 -1.65 -9.37
CA ILE A 279 -9.08 -1.95 -10.13
C ILE A 279 -10.22 -2.20 -9.16
N ASN A 280 -9.99 -2.99 -8.11
CA ASN A 280 -10.99 -3.27 -7.08
C ASN A 280 -11.43 -1.98 -6.35
N VAL A 281 -10.51 -1.07 -6.04
CA VAL A 281 -10.84 0.25 -5.46
C VAL A 281 -11.78 1.01 -6.38
N TRP A 282 -11.46 1.13 -7.68
CA TRP A 282 -12.31 1.85 -8.63
C TRP A 282 -13.71 1.26 -8.74
N ILE A 283 -13.82 -0.07 -8.75
CA ILE A 283 -15.11 -0.77 -8.79
C ILE A 283 -15.93 -0.46 -7.53
N ILE A 284 -15.30 -0.56 -6.34
CA ILE A 284 -15.98 -0.28 -5.07
C ILE A 284 -16.40 1.19 -4.98
N LEU A 285 -15.53 2.13 -5.36
CA LEU A 285 -15.86 3.56 -5.37
C LEU A 285 -17.04 3.84 -6.29
N ALA A 286 -17.04 3.31 -7.51
CA ALA A 286 -18.14 3.49 -8.47
C ALA A 286 -19.46 2.91 -7.92
N LEU A 287 -19.41 1.70 -7.36
CA LEU A 287 -20.57 1.05 -6.76
C LEU A 287 -21.13 1.86 -5.58
N MET A 288 -20.28 2.33 -4.69
CA MET A 288 -20.70 3.13 -3.52
C MET A 288 -21.28 4.48 -3.92
N ILE A 289 -20.74 5.13 -4.95
CA ILE A 289 -21.31 6.36 -5.52
C ILE A 289 -22.71 6.08 -6.10
N CYS A 290 -22.89 4.97 -6.81
CA CYS A 290 -24.21 4.58 -7.31
C CYS A 290 -25.21 4.35 -6.17
N VAL A 291 -24.84 3.60 -5.14
CA VAL A 291 -25.68 3.33 -3.97
C VAL A 291 -26.05 4.62 -3.24
N ALA A 292 -25.08 5.48 -2.98
CA ALA A 292 -25.33 6.79 -2.36
C ALA A 292 -26.26 7.65 -3.23
N GLY A 293 -26.04 7.66 -4.56
CA GLY A 293 -26.90 8.37 -5.51
C GLY A 293 -28.34 7.89 -5.49
N PHE A 294 -28.58 6.59 -5.59
CA PHE A 294 -29.93 6.00 -5.51
C PHE A 294 -30.63 6.29 -4.19
N THR A 295 -29.91 6.19 -3.08
CA THR A 295 -30.43 6.49 -1.75
C THR A 295 -30.86 7.95 -1.64
N MET A 296 -30.04 8.87 -2.18
CA MET A 296 -30.32 10.30 -2.19
C MET A 296 -31.47 10.65 -3.13
N ILE A 297 -31.56 10.03 -4.31
CA ILE A 297 -32.70 10.21 -5.23
C ILE A 297 -33.99 9.83 -4.52
N SER A 298 -34.05 8.65 -3.92
CA SER A 298 -35.22 8.14 -3.20
C SER A 298 -35.61 9.05 -2.04
N GLY A 299 -34.62 9.50 -1.25
CA GLY A 299 -34.81 10.43 -0.15
C GLY A 299 -35.39 11.78 -0.62
N LEU A 300 -34.81 12.36 -1.70
CA LEU A 300 -35.29 13.62 -2.26
C LEU A 300 -36.72 13.49 -2.82
N LEU A 301 -37.04 12.40 -3.53
CA LEU A 301 -38.35 12.16 -4.06
C LEU A 301 -39.42 12.08 -2.96
N ILE A 302 -39.16 11.35 -1.88
CA ILE A 302 -40.06 11.24 -0.73
C ILE A 302 -40.32 12.64 -0.14
N ILE A 303 -39.26 13.42 0.05
CA ILE A 303 -39.38 14.78 0.61
C ILE A 303 -40.17 15.71 -0.32
N ILE A 304 -39.94 15.66 -1.65
CA ILE A 304 -40.68 16.44 -2.63
C ILE A 304 -42.16 16.09 -2.57
N LEU A 305 -42.51 14.80 -2.53
CA LEU A 305 -43.91 14.34 -2.47
C LEU A 305 -44.61 14.81 -1.20
N GLU A 306 -43.95 14.70 -0.05
CA GLU A 306 -44.50 15.13 1.24
C GLU A 306 -44.66 16.65 1.35
N ARG A 307 -43.78 17.43 0.69
CA ARG A 307 -43.82 18.90 0.69
C ARG A 307 -44.52 19.50 -0.52
N THR A 308 -45.32 18.71 -1.27
CA THR A 308 -46.04 19.15 -2.49
C THR A 308 -46.93 20.35 -2.24
N GLN A 309 -47.68 20.34 -1.11
CA GLN A 309 -48.53 21.45 -0.69
C GLN A 309 -47.70 22.77 -0.50
N MET A 310 -46.60 22.69 0.22
CA MET A 310 -45.70 23.87 0.39
C MET A 310 -45.17 24.34 -0.95
N ILE A 311 -44.77 23.44 -1.86
CA ILE A 311 -44.32 23.80 -3.22
C ILE A 311 -45.44 24.53 -3.98
N GLY A 312 -46.67 24.04 -3.87
CA GLY A 312 -47.84 24.68 -4.47
C GLY A 312 -48.06 26.11 -3.98
N VAL A 313 -48.02 26.32 -2.67
CA VAL A 313 -48.13 27.65 -2.05
C VAL A 313 -47.04 28.59 -2.50
N LEU A 314 -45.74 28.14 -2.48
CA LEU A 314 -44.62 28.98 -2.94
C LEU A 314 -44.74 29.39 -4.40
N LYS A 315 -45.24 28.51 -5.29
CA LYS A 315 -45.50 28.82 -6.69
C LYS A 315 -46.70 29.76 -6.85
N ALA A 316 -47.77 29.59 -6.06
CA ALA A 316 -48.91 30.50 -6.06
C ALA A 316 -48.54 31.94 -5.63
N LEU A 317 -47.58 32.07 -4.71
CA LEU A 317 -47.00 33.36 -4.30
C LEU A 317 -46.00 33.94 -5.33
N GLY A 318 -45.87 33.34 -6.52
CA GLY A 318 -45.05 33.85 -7.62
C GLY A 318 -43.61 33.36 -7.64
N MET A 319 -43.22 32.39 -6.80
CA MET A 319 -41.87 31.85 -6.81
C MET A 319 -41.61 31.05 -8.08
N LYS A 320 -40.55 31.37 -8.84
CA LYS A 320 -40.17 30.70 -10.08
C LYS A 320 -39.78 29.24 -9.77
N GLY A 321 -40.18 28.29 -10.65
CA GLY A 321 -39.87 26.87 -10.46
C GLY A 321 -38.37 26.57 -10.28
N ALA A 322 -37.49 27.31 -10.94
CA ALA A 322 -36.03 27.25 -10.73
C ALA A 322 -35.62 27.60 -9.30
N SER A 323 -36.21 28.61 -8.69
CA SER A 323 -35.91 29.03 -7.31
C SER A 323 -36.37 27.97 -6.30
N VAL A 324 -37.53 27.33 -6.53
CA VAL A 324 -38.01 26.21 -5.70
C VAL A 324 -37.05 25.04 -5.83
N ARG A 325 -36.59 24.69 -7.06
CA ARG A 325 -35.60 23.64 -7.29
C ARG A 325 -34.31 23.90 -6.54
N HIS A 326 -33.76 25.12 -6.60
CA HIS A 326 -32.57 25.48 -5.84
C HIS A 326 -32.75 25.35 -4.33
N THR A 327 -33.96 25.59 -3.81
CA THR A 327 -34.25 25.37 -2.38
C THR A 327 -34.10 23.91 -1.98
N PHE A 328 -34.61 22.97 -2.79
CA PHE A 328 -34.48 21.54 -2.49
C PHE A 328 -33.07 21.00 -2.73
N LEU A 329 -32.32 21.58 -3.68
CA LEU A 329 -30.91 21.23 -3.85
C LEU A 329 -30.06 21.69 -2.63
N TRP A 330 -30.28 22.91 -2.12
CA TRP A 330 -29.63 23.35 -0.88
C TRP A 330 -30.00 22.48 0.32
N PHE A 331 -31.27 22.08 0.41
CA PHE A 331 -31.72 21.15 1.45
C PHE A 331 -31.00 19.79 1.36
N ALA A 332 -30.82 19.27 0.15
CA ALA A 332 -30.06 18.04 -0.08
C ALA A 332 -28.59 18.19 0.31
N VAL A 333 -27.96 19.34 0.00
CA VAL A 333 -26.58 19.64 0.42
C VAL A 333 -26.43 19.59 1.94
N PHE A 334 -27.41 20.06 2.72
CA PHE A 334 -27.36 19.93 4.19
C PHE A 334 -27.42 18.46 4.66
N ILE A 335 -28.25 17.61 4.00
CA ILE A 335 -28.34 16.18 4.31
C ILE A 335 -27.03 15.49 3.97
N ILE A 336 -26.49 15.75 2.77
CA ILE A 336 -25.21 15.20 2.31
C ILE A 336 -24.09 15.62 3.27
N GLY A 337 -23.97 16.91 3.57
CA GLY A 337 -22.93 17.43 4.47
C GLY A 337 -22.96 16.80 5.86
N LYS A 338 -24.17 16.61 6.42
CA LYS A 338 -24.32 15.88 7.68
C LYS A 338 -23.92 14.41 7.57
N GLY A 339 -24.32 13.75 6.47
CA GLY A 339 -23.94 12.36 6.18
C GLY A 339 -22.42 12.21 6.04
N MET A 340 -21.77 13.14 5.35
CA MET A 340 -20.33 13.18 5.18
C MET A 340 -19.60 13.31 6.51
N ILE A 341 -19.98 14.26 7.35
CA ILE A 341 -19.35 14.43 8.69
C ILE A 341 -19.47 13.15 9.51
N ILE A 342 -20.62 12.48 9.49
CA ILE A 342 -20.82 11.21 10.20
C ILE A 342 -19.95 10.10 9.57
N GLY A 343 -19.92 10.02 8.25
CA GLY A 343 -19.11 9.04 7.51
C GLY A 343 -17.61 9.20 7.76
N ASP A 344 -17.11 10.43 7.73
CA ASP A 344 -15.73 10.76 8.03
C ASP A 344 -15.34 10.36 9.46
N PHE A 345 -16.22 10.69 10.42
CA PHE A 345 -15.97 10.33 11.82
C PHE A 345 -15.96 8.81 12.03
N LEU A 346 -16.89 8.08 11.40
CA LEU A 346 -16.93 6.62 11.47
C LEU A 346 -15.70 5.99 10.83
N ALA A 347 -15.31 6.46 9.66
CA ALA A 347 -14.11 5.98 8.96
C ALA A 347 -12.85 6.22 9.81
N ALA A 348 -12.69 7.44 10.33
CA ALA A 348 -11.56 7.79 11.19
C ALA A 348 -11.52 6.93 12.47
N ALA A 349 -12.67 6.69 13.09
CA ALA A 349 -12.78 5.84 14.28
C ALA A 349 -12.37 4.39 13.99
N ILE A 350 -12.83 3.81 12.86
CA ILE A 350 -12.48 2.44 12.46
C ILE A 350 -10.99 2.33 12.12
N ILE A 351 -10.43 3.30 11.37
CA ILE A 351 -9.00 3.33 11.04
C ILE A 351 -8.16 3.41 12.31
N LEU A 352 -8.53 4.29 13.24
CA LEU A 352 -7.81 4.43 14.51
C LEU A 352 -7.89 3.15 15.34
N LEU A 353 -9.08 2.55 15.42
CA LEU A 353 -9.30 1.28 16.12
C LEU A 353 -8.42 0.17 15.49
N GLN A 354 -8.39 0.04 14.16
CA GLN A 354 -7.56 -0.93 13.48
C GLN A 354 -6.06 -0.71 13.77
N ARG A 355 -5.59 0.54 13.74
CA ARG A 355 -4.18 0.87 14.02
C ARG A 355 -3.74 0.58 15.45
N THR A 356 -4.65 0.69 16.40
CA THR A 356 -4.32 0.50 17.84
C THR A 356 -4.52 -0.93 18.31
N THR A 357 -5.47 -1.66 17.73
CA THR A 357 -5.84 -3.00 18.21
C THR A 357 -5.49 -4.12 17.23
N GLY A 358 -5.26 -3.80 15.94
CA GLY A 358 -5.04 -4.82 14.91
C GLY A 358 -6.17 -5.85 14.81
N PHE A 359 -7.44 -5.44 15.12
CA PHE A 359 -8.53 -6.39 15.29
C PHE A 359 -8.85 -7.20 14.01
N ILE A 360 -8.55 -6.67 12.82
CA ILE A 360 -8.59 -7.42 11.57
C ILE A 360 -7.23 -8.05 11.36
N SER A 361 -7.06 -9.27 11.85
CA SER A 361 -5.87 -10.08 11.62
C SER A 361 -5.96 -10.78 10.26
N LEU A 362 -4.83 -10.91 9.59
CA LEU A 362 -4.67 -11.57 8.31
C LEU A 362 -3.64 -12.69 8.42
N ASP A 363 -3.78 -13.69 7.56
CA ASP A 363 -2.77 -14.74 7.47
C ASP A 363 -1.52 -14.23 6.71
N PRO A 364 -0.36 -14.13 7.39
CA PRO A 364 0.87 -13.65 6.77
C PRO A 364 1.34 -14.49 5.58
N THR A 365 0.95 -15.74 5.52
CA THR A 365 1.34 -16.66 4.43
C THR A 365 0.72 -16.24 3.11
N ASN A 366 -0.53 -15.76 3.15
CA ASN A 366 -1.28 -15.37 1.95
C ASN A 366 -1.22 -13.87 1.66
N TYR A 367 -1.14 -13.05 2.70
CA TYR A 367 -1.25 -11.58 2.57
C TYR A 367 0.05 -10.83 2.86
N TYR A 368 1.13 -11.51 3.24
CA TYR A 368 2.42 -10.91 3.60
C TYR A 368 2.39 -9.92 4.77
N VAL A 369 1.27 -9.80 5.45
CA VAL A 369 1.06 -8.94 6.62
C VAL A 369 0.20 -9.67 7.66
N SER A 370 0.47 -9.46 8.95
CA SER A 370 -0.29 -10.07 10.06
C SER A 370 -1.59 -9.37 10.36
N GLU A 371 -1.72 -8.10 9.96
CA GLU A 371 -2.85 -7.24 10.22
C GLU A 371 -3.18 -6.43 8.98
N ALA A 372 -4.46 -6.05 8.80
CA ALA A 372 -4.84 -5.17 7.70
C ALA A 372 -4.20 -3.79 7.89
N PRO A 373 -3.22 -3.42 7.04
CA PRO A 373 -2.56 -2.13 7.16
C PRO A 373 -3.52 -1.03 6.71
N THR A 374 -3.58 0.05 7.47
CA THR A 374 -4.40 1.22 7.14
C THR A 374 -3.54 2.47 7.11
N GLU A 375 -3.68 3.25 6.06
CA GLU A 375 -2.96 4.50 5.89
C GLU A 375 -3.92 5.68 5.71
N ILE A 376 -3.65 6.79 6.40
CA ILE A 376 -4.41 8.03 6.24
C ILE A 376 -3.66 8.90 5.24
N ASN A 377 -4.16 8.94 4.02
CA ASN A 377 -3.68 9.84 2.97
C ASN A 377 -4.61 11.04 2.88
N ILE A 378 -4.15 12.21 3.37
CA ILE A 378 -4.95 13.44 3.43
C ILE A 378 -5.41 13.91 2.03
N PRO A 379 -4.56 13.95 0.99
CA PRO A 379 -5.00 14.26 -0.37
C PRO A 379 -6.12 13.36 -0.88
N ALA A 380 -5.98 12.04 -0.70
CA ALA A 380 -7.01 11.08 -1.11
C ALA A 380 -8.32 11.28 -0.32
N PHE A 381 -8.23 11.52 0.98
CA PHE A 381 -9.38 11.82 1.85
C PHE A 381 -10.14 13.05 1.35
N VAL A 382 -9.46 14.15 1.08
CA VAL A 382 -10.08 15.38 0.57
C VAL A 382 -10.70 15.15 -0.81
N LEU A 383 -10.01 14.42 -1.69
CA LEU A 383 -10.49 14.11 -3.04
C LEU A 383 -11.79 13.29 -3.00
N ILE A 384 -11.85 12.23 -2.16
CA ILE A 384 -13.04 11.39 -2.01
C ILE A 384 -14.21 12.23 -1.50
N ASN A 385 -14.00 13.08 -0.50
CA ASN A 385 -15.03 13.98 0.03
C ASN A 385 -15.55 14.95 -1.04
N ALA A 386 -14.65 15.63 -1.75
CA ALA A 386 -15.01 16.55 -2.81
C ALA A 386 -15.77 15.84 -3.95
N ALA A 387 -15.29 14.67 -4.39
CA ALA A 387 -15.95 13.87 -5.42
C ALA A 387 -17.33 13.39 -4.97
N THR A 388 -17.48 12.91 -3.74
CA THR A 388 -18.75 12.45 -3.17
C THR A 388 -19.76 13.60 -3.13
N LEU A 389 -19.37 14.77 -2.64
CA LEU A 389 -20.24 15.96 -2.61
C LEU A 389 -20.67 16.35 -4.02
N PHE A 390 -19.71 16.50 -4.94
CA PHE A 390 -19.96 16.93 -6.31
C PHE A 390 -20.91 15.97 -7.05
N ILE A 391 -20.60 14.67 -7.03
CA ILE A 391 -21.39 13.66 -7.74
C ILE A 391 -22.78 13.51 -7.11
N SER A 392 -22.90 13.53 -5.77
CA SER A 392 -24.17 13.44 -5.08
C SER A 392 -25.08 14.62 -5.45
N VAL A 393 -24.55 15.84 -5.51
CA VAL A 393 -25.32 17.01 -5.93
C VAL A 393 -25.71 16.92 -7.41
N LEU A 394 -24.81 16.47 -8.27
CA LEU A 394 -25.05 16.32 -9.71
C LEU A 394 -26.17 15.30 -9.99
N VAL A 395 -26.15 14.16 -9.32
CA VAL A 395 -27.19 13.10 -9.44
C VAL A 395 -28.56 13.62 -9.04
N LEU A 396 -28.66 14.54 -8.09
CA LEU A 396 -29.92 15.13 -7.62
C LEU A 396 -30.52 16.16 -8.58
N VAL A 397 -29.75 16.66 -9.53
CA VAL A 397 -30.27 17.61 -10.53
C VAL A 397 -31.40 16.97 -11.33
N GLY A 398 -31.26 15.70 -11.76
CA GLY A 398 -32.28 14.99 -12.52
C GLY A 398 -33.65 14.96 -11.81
N PRO A 399 -33.78 14.33 -10.63
CA PRO A 399 -35.03 14.28 -9.87
C PRO A 399 -35.60 15.66 -9.50
N SER A 400 -34.74 16.66 -9.34
CA SER A 400 -35.19 18.02 -9.04
C SER A 400 -36.06 18.66 -10.13
N PHE A 401 -35.98 18.17 -11.38
CA PHE A 401 -36.85 18.66 -12.47
C PHE A 401 -38.32 18.26 -12.24
N LEU A 402 -38.62 17.22 -11.48
CA LEU A 402 -40.00 16.87 -11.13
C LEU A 402 -40.74 17.99 -10.40
N ILE A 403 -39.98 18.81 -9.64
CA ILE A 403 -40.54 20.00 -8.94
C ILE A 403 -41.16 21.00 -9.92
N SER A 404 -40.60 21.12 -11.14
CA SER A 404 -41.12 22.05 -12.14
C SER A 404 -42.51 21.61 -12.67
N HIS A 405 -42.81 20.34 -12.67
CA HIS A 405 -44.09 19.78 -13.19
C HIS A 405 -45.24 19.80 -12.16
N ILE A 406 -44.98 20.14 -10.90
CA ILE A 406 -46.03 20.26 -9.88
C ILE A 406 -46.86 21.53 -10.15
N HIS A 407 -48.14 21.33 -10.51
CA HIS A 407 -49.09 22.41 -10.75
C HIS A 407 -49.75 22.90 -9.44
N PRO A 408 -49.76 24.25 -9.17
CA PRO A 408 -50.34 24.80 -7.95
C PRO A 408 -51.79 24.41 -7.71
N ALA A 409 -52.64 24.39 -8.78
CA ALA A 409 -54.04 24.12 -8.71
C ALA A 409 -54.38 22.68 -8.27
N LYS A 410 -53.55 21.67 -8.62
CA LYS A 410 -53.71 20.29 -8.22
C LYS A 410 -53.20 20.01 -6.82
N SER A 411 -52.11 20.69 -6.41
CA SER A 411 -51.46 20.45 -5.12
C SER A 411 -52.17 21.03 -3.90
N MET A 412 -53.08 22.00 -4.11
CA MET A 412 -53.92 22.60 -3.05
C MET A 412 -55.26 21.87 -2.85
N ARG A 413 -55.64 20.91 -3.71
CA ARG A 413 -56.93 20.20 -3.71
C ARG A 413 -56.90 18.83 -3.04
N TYR A 414 -55.79 18.40 -2.54
CA TYR A 414 -55.67 17.16 -1.78
C TYR A 414 -55.83 17.46 -0.28
N GLU A 415 -57.04 17.27 0.22
CA GLU A 415 -57.36 16.88 1.57
C GLU A 415 -57.43 15.36 1.68
#